data_57553bc264eca48f0b7811924d99e189
#
_entry.id   57553bc264eca48f0b7811924d99e189
#
_cell.length_a   1.000
_cell.length_b   1.000
_cell.length_c   1.000
_cell.angle_alpha   90.00
_cell.angle_beta   90.00
_cell.angle_gamma   90.00
#
_symmetry.space_group_name_H-M   'P 1'
#
loop_
_entity.id
_entity.type
_entity.pdbx_description
1 polymer ?
#
loop_
_entity_poly.entity_id
_entity_poly.type
_entity_poly.pdbx_seq_one_letter_code
_entity_poly.pdbx_strand_id
1 'polypeptide(L)'
;MNLEQLIAQFRIDADDLVQPYLWPDDWVAPWLTEAVSEAAVRGRLLYEAADPAICEIAVTAGTATYPLHASLYELASLRFKVAGSDRSEPVHLKAREDLDRIRPGWRDRSDSQPRFAIQDDTRLTLVDRPSAAGTLYLEGYRLPLKPLVNDNDKPEINQAHHRHLVHWALHRAFTKPDCETIDPTRAATAEAAFTRYFGIAPDSDMRRQTREDVLHVNEVFCP
;
A
#
# COMPACT_ATOMS: atom_id res chain seq x y z
N MET A 1 -2.58 -5.68 -20.55
CA MET A 1 -4.00 -5.64 -20.93
C MET A 1 -4.55 -4.28 -20.53
N ASN A 2 -5.47 -3.70 -21.32
CA ASN A 2 -6.26 -2.53 -20.91
C ASN A 2 -7.59 -2.99 -20.27
N LEU A 3 -8.44 -2.04 -19.83
CA LEU A 3 -9.71 -2.34 -19.15
C LEU A 3 -10.64 -3.19 -20.03
N GLU A 4 -10.83 -2.82 -21.30
CA GLU A 4 -11.64 -3.58 -22.25
C GLU A 4 -11.20 -5.05 -22.36
N GLN A 5 -9.91 -5.29 -22.45
CA GLN A 5 -9.34 -6.64 -22.52
C GLN A 5 -9.49 -7.42 -21.21
N LEU A 6 -9.45 -6.73 -20.06
CA LEU A 6 -9.69 -7.36 -18.76
C LEU A 6 -11.17 -7.73 -18.59
N ILE A 7 -12.08 -6.86 -19.02
CA ILE A 7 -13.52 -7.14 -19.01
C ILE A 7 -13.85 -8.32 -19.95
N ALA A 8 -13.30 -8.31 -21.18
CA ALA A 8 -13.48 -9.42 -22.11
C ALA A 8 -12.99 -10.75 -21.50
N GLN A 9 -11.83 -10.74 -20.81
CA GLN A 9 -11.34 -11.93 -20.14
C GLN A 9 -12.21 -12.35 -18.95
N PHE A 10 -12.73 -11.40 -18.18
CA PHE A 10 -13.68 -11.68 -17.11
C PHE A 10 -14.92 -12.40 -17.65
N ARG A 11 -15.48 -11.93 -18.78
CA ARG A 11 -16.67 -12.55 -19.39
C ARG A 11 -16.43 -13.99 -19.84
N ILE A 12 -15.25 -14.27 -20.39
CA ILE A 12 -14.85 -15.64 -20.77
C ILE A 12 -14.80 -16.53 -19.51
N ASP A 13 -14.15 -16.07 -18.46
CA ASP A 13 -13.94 -16.88 -17.26
C ASP A 13 -15.22 -17.00 -16.40
N ALA A 14 -16.11 -16.01 -16.48
CA ALA A 14 -17.41 -16.01 -15.82
C ALA A 14 -18.47 -16.84 -16.56
N ASP A 15 -18.24 -17.18 -17.84
CA ASP A 15 -19.20 -17.76 -18.77
C ASP A 15 -20.40 -16.81 -19.05
N ASP A 16 -20.13 -15.50 -19.13
CA ASP A 16 -21.10 -14.41 -19.35
C ASP A 16 -20.90 -13.81 -20.75
N LEU A 17 -21.14 -14.62 -21.78
CA LEU A 17 -20.86 -14.27 -23.18
C LEU A 17 -22.08 -13.76 -23.95
N VAL A 18 -23.29 -13.89 -23.38
CA VAL A 18 -24.56 -13.59 -24.08
C VAL A 18 -25.15 -12.30 -23.52
N GLN A 19 -25.50 -11.36 -24.41
CA GLN A 19 -26.20 -10.14 -24.04
C GLN A 19 -27.71 -10.40 -23.83
N PRO A 20 -28.37 -9.73 -22.86
CA PRO A 20 -27.77 -8.82 -21.88
C PRO A 20 -26.91 -9.56 -20.88
N TYR A 21 -25.75 -9.00 -20.58
CA TYR A 21 -24.81 -9.59 -19.64
C TYR A 21 -25.33 -9.65 -18.20
N LEU A 22 -24.97 -10.69 -17.47
CA LEU A 22 -25.32 -10.84 -16.04
C LEU A 22 -24.70 -9.74 -15.18
N TRP A 23 -23.44 -9.38 -15.48
CA TRP A 23 -22.74 -8.31 -14.78
C TRP A 23 -22.42 -7.15 -15.75
N PRO A 24 -23.08 -6.00 -15.64
CA PRO A 24 -22.78 -4.82 -16.44
C PRO A 24 -21.30 -4.38 -16.30
N ASP A 25 -20.74 -3.79 -17.35
CA ASP A 25 -19.34 -3.32 -17.32
C ASP A 25 -19.09 -2.30 -16.21
N ASP A 26 -20.12 -1.47 -15.88
CA ASP A 26 -20.09 -0.51 -14.77
C ASP A 26 -19.90 -1.18 -13.40
N TRP A 27 -20.12 -2.49 -13.27
CA TRP A 27 -19.83 -3.24 -12.05
C TRP A 27 -18.46 -3.92 -12.12
N VAL A 28 -18.08 -4.43 -13.28
CA VAL A 28 -16.83 -5.16 -13.48
C VAL A 28 -15.62 -4.22 -13.40
N ALA A 29 -15.72 -3.02 -13.96
CA ALA A 29 -14.62 -2.04 -13.95
C ALA A 29 -14.20 -1.61 -12.52
N PRO A 30 -15.11 -1.27 -11.59
CA PRO A 30 -14.78 -1.07 -10.17
C PRO A 30 -14.13 -2.29 -9.50
N TRP A 31 -14.59 -3.52 -9.78
CA TRP A 31 -13.97 -4.72 -9.22
C TRP A 31 -12.56 -4.96 -9.74
N LEU A 32 -12.30 -4.64 -11.00
CA LEU A 32 -10.94 -4.68 -11.56
C LEU A 32 -10.05 -3.58 -10.98
N THR A 33 -10.58 -2.40 -10.71
CA THR A 33 -9.86 -1.32 -10.00
C THR A 33 -9.50 -1.75 -8.56
N GLU A 34 -10.45 -2.37 -7.85
CA GLU A 34 -10.22 -2.95 -6.53
C GLU A 34 -9.14 -4.05 -6.60
N ALA A 35 -9.20 -4.91 -7.64
CA ALA A 35 -8.20 -5.95 -7.86
C ALA A 35 -6.77 -5.40 -8.00
N VAL A 36 -6.58 -4.27 -8.70
CA VAL A 36 -5.27 -3.63 -8.82
C VAL A 36 -4.76 -3.15 -7.46
N SER A 37 -5.65 -2.56 -6.65
CA SER A 37 -5.32 -2.09 -5.30
C SER A 37 -4.96 -3.24 -4.36
N GLU A 38 -5.77 -4.30 -4.35
CA GLU A 38 -5.50 -5.52 -3.58
C GLU A 38 -4.18 -6.19 -3.99
N ALA A 39 -3.93 -6.30 -5.29
CA ALA A 39 -2.69 -6.85 -5.83
C ALA A 39 -1.47 -5.99 -5.43
N ALA A 40 -1.59 -4.66 -5.50
CA ALA A 40 -0.52 -3.74 -5.12
C ALA A 40 -0.15 -3.87 -3.65
N VAL A 41 -1.15 -4.00 -2.76
CA VAL A 41 -0.92 -4.16 -1.30
C VAL A 41 -0.34 -5.52 -0.98
N ARG A 42 -0.95 -6.61 -1.47
CA ARG A 42 -0.52 -7.98 -1.15
C ARG A 42 0.87 -8.30 -1.69
N GLY A 43 1.12 -7.90 -2.94
CA GLY A 43 2.39 -8.18 -3.63
C GLY A 43 3.45 -7.09 -3.48
N ARG A 44 3.17 -5.97 -2.80
CA ARG A 44 4.07 -4.80 -2.71
C ARG A 44 4.58 -4.37 -4.09
N LEU A 45 3.67 -4.24 -5.07
CA LEU A 45 4.04 -4.13 -6.48
C LEU A 45 4.44 -2.72 -6.92
N LEU A 46 3.96 -1.68 -6.24
CA LEU A 46 4.18 -0.28 -6.61
C LEU A 46 5.08 0.40 -5.58
N TYR A 47 6.39 0.39 -5.85
CA TYR A 47 7.37 1.11 -5.05
C TYR A 47 7.55 2.52 -5.61
N GLU A 48 7.54 3.53 -4.73
CA GLU A 48 7.68 4.92 -5.08
C GLU A 48 8.85 5.56 -4.32
N ALA A 49 9.71 6.24 -5.07
CA ALA A 49 10.89 6.94 -4.53
C ALA A 49 11.23 8.20 -5.33
N ALA A 50 10.48 8.49 -6.40
CA ALA A 50 10.87 9.49 -7.39
C ALA A 50 9.94 10.71 -7.43
N ASP A 51 8.64 10.54 -7.18
CA ASP A 51 7.70 11.65 -7.27
C ASP A 51 7.77 12.54 -6.02
N PRO A 52 8.26 13.80 -6.13
CA PRO A 52 8.35 14.70 -4.99
C PRO A 52 6.99 15.00 -4.33
N ALA A 53 5.90 14.95 -5.09
CA ALA A 53 4.55 15.18 -4.54
C ALA A 53 4.11 14.08 -3.56
N ILE A 54 4.69 12.89 -3.69
CA ILE A 54 4.42 11.72 -2.86
C ILE A 54 5.53 11.51 -1.83
N CYS A 55 6.79 11.71 -2.25
CA CYS A 55 8.00 11.28 -1.53
C CYS A 55 8.69 12.40 -0.76
N GLU A 56 8.25 13.66 -0.83
CA GLU A 56 8.88 14.76 -0.12
C GLU A 56 7.90 15.49 0.79
N ILE A 57 8.32 15.70 2.05
CA ILE A 57 7.56 16.50 3.01
C ILE A 57 8.44 17.67 3.48
N ALA A 58 7.96 18.90 3.27
CA ALA A 58 8.58 20.08 3.84
C ALA A 58 8.36 20.11 5.37
N VAL A 59 9.45 20.06 6.11
CA VAL A 59 9.47 20.05 7.59
C VAL A 59 9.66 21.45 8.10
N THR A 60 8.76 21.86 9.00
CA THR A 60 8.82 23.16 9.70
C THR A 60 9.33 22.97 11.13
N ALA A 61 10.23 23.85 11.57
CA ALA A 61 10.70 23.84 12.96
C ALA A 61 9.52 23.91 13.95
N GLY A 62 9.56 23.09 14.97
CA GLY A 62 8.53 23.01 16.01
C GLY A 62 7.33 22.12 15.68
N THR A 63 7.19 21.62 14.44
CA THR A 63 6.11 20.71 14.03
C THR A 63 6.63 19.30 13.95
N ALA A 64 6.01 18.35 14.66
CA ALA A 64 6.43 16.96 14.68
C ALA A 64 5.63 16.06 13.73
N THR A 65 4.36 16.38 13.46
CA THR A 65 3.44 15.48 12.75
C THR A 65 3.08 16.04 11.39
N TYR A 66 3.17 15.20 10.36
CA TYR A 66 2.92 15.53 8.97
C TYR A 66 1.96 14.52 8.34
N PRO A 67 1.08 14.95 7.41
CA PRO A 67 0.28 14.03 6.64
C PRO A 67 1.15 13.25 5.65
N LEU A 68 0.85 11.97 5.48
CA LEU A 68 1.36 11.16 4.38
C LEU A 68 0.47 11.34 3.15
N HIS A 69 1.04 11.18 1.96
CA HIS A 69 0.24 11.13 0.74
C HIS A 69 -0.72 9.94 0.80
N ALA A 70 -1.98 10.15 0.39
CA ALA A 70 -3.05 9.15 0.53
C ALA A 70 -2.77 7.81 -0.18
N SER A 71 -1.90 7.81 -1.19
CA SER A 71 -1.50 6.57 -1.87
C SER A 71 -0.46 5.76 -1.09
N LEU A 72 0.36 6.38 -0.23
CA LEU A 72 1.40 5.67 0.54
C LEU A 72 0.76 4.89 1.70
N TYR A 73 0.95 3.58 1.71
CA TYR A 73 0.44 2.73 2.79
C TYR A 73 1.55 2.11 3.66
N GLU A 74 2.77 1.98 3.11
CA GLU A 74 3.91 1.41 3.83
C GLU A 74 5.19 2.13 3.43
N LEU A 75 5.92 2.66 4.42
CA LEU A 75 7.22 3.30 4.22
C LEU A 75 8.33 2.26 4.34
N ALA A 76 9.26 2.29 3.41
CA ALA A 76 10.42 1.41 3.39
C ALA A 76 11.70 2.13 3.85
N SER A 77 11.82 3.44 3.57
CA SER A 77 12.98 4.25 3.95
C SER A 77 12.57 5.69 4.21
N LEU A 78 13.21 6.29 5.20
CA LEU A 78 13.08 7.71 5.50
C LEU A 78 14.45 8.35 5.69
N ARG A 79 14.60 9.57 5.17
CA ARG A 79 15.80 10.39 5.38
C ARG A 79 15.39 11.84 5.63
N PHE A 80 16.01 12.48 6.58
CA PHE A 80 15.80 13.90 6.86
C PHE A 80 17.01 14.72 6.48
N LYS A 81 16.78 15.81 5.75
CA LYS A 81 17.81 16.77 5.37
C LYS A 81 17.46 18.13 5.97
N VAL A 82 18.30 18.62 6.87
CA VAL A 82 18.17 19.96 7.44
C VAL A 82 18.41 21.03 6.34
N ALA A 83 17.66 22.10 6.37
CA ALA A 83 17.84 23.20 5.44
C ALA A 83 19.26 23.77 5.50
N GLY A 84 19.88 23.92 4.32
CA GLY A 84 21.29 24.37 4.23
C GLY A 84 22.34 23.26 4.45
N SER A 85 21.95 22.04 4.75
CA SER A 85 22.86 20.89 4.81
C SER A 85 22.94 20.18 3.47
N ASP A 86 24.12 19.66 3.11
CA ASP A 86 24.31 18.82 1.93
C ASP A 86 24.03 17.33 2.21
N ARG A 87 23.90 16.96 3.49
CA ARG A 87 23.68 15.57 3.90
C ARG A 87 22.25 15.33 4.36
N SER A 88 21.70 14.20 3.95
CA SER A 88 20.48 13.63 4.52
C SER A 88 20.84 12.48 5.44
N GLU A 89 20.24 12.45 6.63
CA GLU A 89 20.49 11.39 7.61
C GLU A 89 19.29 10.44 7.66
N PRO A 90 19.51 9.14 7.91
CA PRO A 90 18.43 8.18 8.02
C PRO A 90 17.55 8.46 9.24
N VAL A 91 16.26 8.21 9.09
CA VAL A 91 15.25 8.27 10.17
C VAL A 91 14.63 6.89 10.27
N HIS A 92 14.68 6.28 11.46
CA HIS A 92 14.22 4.91 11.68
C HIS A 92 12.78 4.88 12.17
N LEU A 93 11.97 4.00 11.59
CA LEU A 93 10.61 3.75 12.06
C LEU A 93 10.63 2.95 13.36
N LYS A 94 9.87 3.40 14.36
CA LYS A 94 9.75 2.75 15.67
C LYS A 94 8.32 2.79 16.19
N ALA A 95 7.93 1.73 16.91
CA ALA A 95 6.69 1.73 17.65
C ALA A 95 6.72 2.71 18.84
N ARG A 96 5.53 3.20 19.24
CA ARG A 96 5.40 4.11 20.38
C ARG A 96 5.87 3.46 21.68
N GLU A 97 5.54 2.19 21.87
CA GLU A 97 5.89 1.39 23.04
C GLU A 97 7.41 1.24 23.19
N ASP A 98 8.10 1.04 22.09
CA ASP A 98 9.56 0.99 22.08
C ASP A 98 10.19 2.34 22.41
N LEU A 99 9.65 3.42 21.86
CA LEU A 99 10.12 4.76 22.13
C LEU A 99 9.92 5.16 23.59
N ASP A 100 8.81 4.78 24.20
CA ASP A 100 8.58 5.05 25.62
C ASP A 100 9.62 4.35 26.51
N ARG A 101 10.15 3.20 26.07
CA ARG A 101 11.19 2.43 26.77
C ARG A 101 12.60 2.94 26.49
N ILE A 102 12.97 3.16 25.22
CA ILE A 102 14.36 3.51 24.84
C ILE A 102 14.66 5.01 24.90
N ARG A 103 13.62 5.87 24.86
CA ARG A 103 13.76 7.33 24.85
C ARG A 103 12.68 8.02 25.70
N PRO A 104 12.66 7.81 27.02
CA PRO A 104 11.67 8.43 27.89
C PRO A 104 11.61 9.94 27.73
N GLY A 105 10.40 10.51 27.69
CA GLY A 105 10.18 11.96 27.53
C GLY A 105 10.36 12.47 26.09
N TRP A 106 10.40 11.61 25.09
CA TRP A 106 10.59 11.99 23.68
C TRP A 106 9.55 13.01 23.17
N ARG A 107 8.34 13.01 23.76
CA ARG A 107 7.26 13.94 23.37
C ARG A 107 7.57 15.40 23.64
N ASP A 108 8.41 15.67 24.64
CA ASP A 108 8.76 17.02 25.08
C ASP A 108 10.15 17.46 24.58
N ARG A 109 10.86 16.57 23.90
CA ARG A 109 12.18 16.84 23.38
C ARG A 109 12.13 17.50 22.00
N SER A 110 13.22 18.23 21.69
CA SER A 110 13.48 18.74 20.35
C SER A 110 14.90 18.44 19.92
N ASP A 111 15.12 18.18 18.64
CA ASP A 111 16.43 17.95 18.04
C ASP A 111 16.47 18.61 16.67
N SER A 112 17.64 19.05 16.22
CA SER A 112 17.84 19.56 14.86
C SER A 112 17.81 18.43 13.82
N GLN A 113 18.09 17.20 14.24
CA GLN A 113 18.19 16.01 13.41
C GLN A 113 17.42 14.84 14.03
N PRO A 114 16.09 14.80 13.87
CA PRO A 114 15.28 13.66 14.34
C PRO A 114 15.80 12.34 13.75
N ARG A 115 15.95 11.32 14.61
CA ARG A 115 16.47 10.00 14.22
C ARG A 115 15.42 8.92 14.15
N PHE A 116 14.25 9.17 14.71
CA PHE A 116 13.15 8.21 14.75
C PHE A 116 11.87 8.85 14.27
N ALA A 117 10.99 8.04 13.73
CA ALA A 117 9.65 8.43 13.35
C ALA A 117 8.65 7.31 13.66
N ILE A 118 7.40 7.69 13.81
CA ILE A 118 6.27 6.79 13.98
C ILE A 118 5.38 6.93 12.75
N GLN A 119 5.14 5.85 12.06
CA GLN A 119 4.17 5.80 10.97
C GLN A 119 2.81 5.38 11.53
N ASP A 120 1.84 6.28 11.46
CA ASP A 120 0.42 5.97 11.57
C ASP A 120 -0.17 5.71 10.17
N ASP A 121 -1.45 5.44 10.07
CA ASP A 121 -2.08 5.11 8.79
C ASP A 121 -2.00 6.26 7.76
N THR A 122 -2.25 7.49 8.20
CA THR A 122 -2.30 8.68 7.33
C THR A 122 -1.28 9.75 7.72
N ARG A 123 -0.45 9.49 8.72
CA ARG A 123 0.45 10.49 9.30
C ARG A 123 1.79 9.89 9.65
N LEU A 124 2.80 10.75 9.62
CA LEU A 124 4.13 10.48 10.12
C LEU A 124 4.46 11.46 11.25
N THR A 125 4.91 10.96 12.37
CA THR A 125 5.34 11.77 13.52
C THR A 125 6.85 11.59 13.72
N LEU A 126 7.61 12.68 13.57
CA LEU A 126 9.03 12.70 13.89
C LEU A 126 9.23 12.68 15.42
N VAL A 127 10.12 11.83 15.87
CA VAL A 127 10.46 11.69 17.28
C VAL A 127 11.64 12.58 17.60
N ASP A 128 11.48 13.31 18.67
CA ASP A 128 12.05 14.60 18.98
C ASP A 128 11.59 15.64 17.94
N ARG A 129 10.87 16.61 18.42
CA ARG A 129 10.31 17.69 17.59
C ARG A 129 11.44 18.37 16.82
N PRO A 130 11.36 18.52 15.48
CA PRO A 130 12.39 19.19 14.72
C PRO A 130 12.62 20.64 15.23
N SER A 131 13.83 20.99 15.61
CA SER A 131 14.19 22.36 15.97
C SER A 131 14.63 23.19 14.76
N ALA A 132 14.86 22.56 13.61
CA ALA A 132 15.24 23.19 12.35
C ALA A 132 14.28 22.78 11.23
N ALA A 133 14.11 23.67 10.26
CA ALA A 133 13.38 23.35 9.03
C ALA A 133 14.22 22.43 8.13
N GLY A 134 13.57 21.67 7.24
CA GLY A 134 14.24 20.77 6.33
C GLY A 134 13.26 20.07 5.38
N THR A 135 13.75 19.02 4.74
CA THR A 135 12.96 18.14 3.88
C THR A 135 13.11 16.70 4.35
N LEU A 136 11.98 16.04 4.49
CA LEU A 136 11.91 14.62 4.74
C LEU A 136 11.68 13.90 3.40
N TYR A 137 12.57 12.98 3.06
CA TYR A 137 12.49 12.13 1.89
C TYR A 137 11.94 10.77 2.28
N LEU A 138 10.91 10.35 1.59
CA LEU A 138 10.19 9.11 1.82
C LEU A 138 10.41 8.16 0.64
N GLU A 139 10.54 6.90 0.93
CA GLU A 139 10.47 5.83 -0.06
C GLU A 139 9.55 4.75 0.48
N GLY A 140 8.67 4.20 -0.36
CA GLY A 140 7.73 3.21 0.14
C GLY A 140 6.82 2.61 -0.91
N TYR A 141 5.87 1.84 -0.44
CA TYR A 141 4.87 1.19 -1.28
C TYR A 141 3.58 2.01 -1.31
N ARG A 142 2.99 2.12 -2.51
CA ARG A 142 1.77 2.89 -2.73
C ARG A 142 0.66 2.11 -3.43
N LEU A 143 -0.53 2.64 -3.31
CA LEU A 143 -1.68 2.25 -4.10
C LEU A 143 -1.59 2.84 -5.52
N PRO A 144 -2.33 2.29 -6.49
CA PRO A 144 -2.51 2.91 -7.81
C PRO A 144 -3.01 4.35 -7.68
N LEU A 145 -2.48 5.25 -8.51
CA LEU A 145 -2.88 6.67 -8.48
C LEU A 145 -4.17 6.93 -9.25
N LYS A 146 -4.52 6.05 -10.17
CA LYS A 146 -5.70 6.21 -11.03
C LYS A 146 -6.56 4.94 -11.04
N PRO A 147 -7.89 5.09 -10.95
CA PRO A 147 -8.81 3.99 -11.20
C PRO A 147 -8.84 3.63 -12.70
N LEU A 148 -9.34 2.44 -13.01
CA LEU A 148 -9.65 2.02 -14.37
C LEU A 148 -11.07 2.50 -14.70
N VAL A 149 -11.20 3.47 -15.61
CA VAL A 149 -12.48 4.09 -15.97
C VAL A 149 -12.76 3.97 -17.46
N ASN A 150 -11.76 4.21 -18.29
CA ASN A 150 -11.91 4.15 -19.75
C ASN A 150 -11.37 2.83 -20.30
N ASP A 151 -11.90 2.37 -21.41
CA ASP A 151 -11.53 1.10 -22.05
C ASP A 151 -10.02 0.96 -22.30
N ASN A 152 -9.36 2.07 -22.59
CA ASN A 152 -7.91 2.10 -22.84
C ASN A 152 -7.04 2.22 -21.58
N ASP A 153 -7.65 2.41 -20.41
CA ASP A 153 -6.89 2.51 -19.15
C ASP A 153 -6.18 1.19 -18.86
N LYS A 154 -4.97 1.30 -18.35
CA LYS A 154 -4.14 0.15 -18.01
C LYS A 154 -3.81 0.16 -16.52
N PRO A 155 -3.82 -1.02 -15.86
CA PRO A 155 -3.29 -1.12 -14.51
C PRO A 155 -1.85 -0.62 -14.43
N GLU A 156 -1.50 0.12 -13.39
CA GLU A 156 -0.13 0.63 -13.18
C GLU A 156 0.89 -0.48 -12.87
N ILE A 157 0.43 -1.63 -12.43
CA ILE A 157 1.30 -2.80 -12.15
C ILE A 157 1.85 -3.41 -13.43
N ASN A 158 2.89 -4.24 -13.32
CA ASN A 158 3.50 -4.89 -14.47
C ASN A 158 2.50 -5.74 -15.27
N GLN A 159 2.60 -5.70 -16.59
CA GLN A 159 1.70 -6.42 -17.50
C GLN A 159 1.62 -7.94 -17.22
N ALA A 160 2.67 -8.53 -16.68
CA ALA A 160 2.69 -9.95 -16.30
C ALA A 160 1.59 -10.32 -15.27
N HIS A 161 1.15 -9.35 -14.48
CA HIS A 161 0.15 -9.55 -13.42
C HIS A 161 -1.29 -9.35 -13.90
N HIS A 162 -1.51 -8.68 -15.03
CA HIS A 162 -2.84 -8.21 -15.45
C HIS A 162 -3.87 -9.34 -15.54
N ARG A 163 -3.49 -10.50 -16.09
CA ARG A 163 -4.40 -11.64 -16.25
C ARG A 163 -4.95 -12.15 -14.91
N HIS A 164 -4.17 -12.06 -13.86
CA HIS A 164 -4.53 -12.56 -12.53
C HIS A 164 -5.48 -11.61 -11.76
N LEU A 165 -5.64 -10.37 -12.21
CA LEU A 165 -6.61 -9.42 -11.63
C LEU A 165 -8.06 -9.90 -11.84
N VAL A 166 -8.32 -10.63 -12.91
CA VAL A 166 -9.64 -11.17 -13.23
C VAL A 166 -10.16 -12.10 -12.13
N HIS A 167 -9.28 -12.81 -11.43
CA HIS A 167 -9.69 -13.68 -10.32
C HIS A 167 -10.39 -12.92 -9.19
N TRP A 168 -9.93 -11.70 -8.87
CA TRP A 168 -10.59 -10.88 -7.86
C TRP A 168 -11.97 -10.41 -8.34
N ALA A 169 -12.08 -9.96 -9.58
CA ALA A 169 -13.35 -9.57 -10.15
C ALA A 169 -14.37 -10.73 -10.17
N LEU A 170 -13.93 -11.96 -10.47
CA LEU A 170 -14.74 -13.17 -10.38
C LEU A 170 -15.19 -13.47 -8.95
N HIS A 171 -14.28 -13.34 -7.96
CA HIS A 171 -14.63 -13.47 -6.56
C HIS A 171 -15.74 -12.48 -6.18
N ARG A 172 -15.61 -11.21 -6.56
CA ARG A 172 -16.62 -10.17 -6.29
C ARG A 172 -17.96 -10.47 -6.98
N ALA A 173 -17.92 -10.91 -8.22
CA ALA A 173 -19.11 -11.25 -9.01
C ALA A 173 -19.92 -12.38 -8.36
N PHE A 174 -19.27 -13.49 -7.99
CA PHE A 174 -19.93 -14.65 -7.41
C PHE A 174 -20.26 -14.52 -5.91
N THR A 175 -19.71 -13.51 -5.24
CA THR A 175 -20.03 -13.19 -3.82
C THR A 175 -21.23 -12.25 -3.73
N LYS A 176 -21.66 -11.59 -4.82
CA LYS A 176 -22.74 -10.60 -4.77
C LYS A 176 -24.04 -11.29 -4.35
N PRO A 177 -24.72 -10.81 -3.28
CA PRO A 177 -25.92 -11.42 -2.75
C PRO A 177 -27.14 -11.04 -3.57
N ASP A 178 -27.16 -11.36 -4.85
CA ASP A 178 -28.30 -11.17 -5.73
C ASP A 178 -28.59 -12.45 -6.50
N CYS A 179 -29.57 -13.14 -6.00
CA CYS A 179 -30.49 -14.11 -6.55
C CYS A 179 -29.93 -15.27 -7.39
N GLU A 180 -29.51 -15.03 -8.61
CA GLU A 180 -29.27 -16.13 -9.57
C GLU A 180 -27.74 -16.39 -9.79
N THR A 181 -26.91 -15.44 -9.45
CA THR A 181 -25.46 -15.48 -9.76
C THR A 181 -24.56 -15.84 -8.59
N ILE A 182 -25.13 -15.98 -7.39
CA ILE A 182 -24.35 -16.31 -6.20
C ILE A 182 -23.83 -17.75 -6.28
N ASP A 183 -22.50 -17.91 -6.30
CA ASP A 183 -21.83 -19.21 -6.27
C ASP A 183 -20.62 -19.14 -5.30
N PRO A 184 -20.83 -19.53 -4.03
CA PRO A 184 -19.76 -19.49 -3.02
C PRO A 184 -18.55 -20.35 -3.39
N THR A 185 -18.75 -21.44 -4.14
CA THR A 185 -17.66 -22.34 -4.53
C THR A 185 -16.78 -21.70 -5.59
N ARG A 186 -17.38 -21.09 -6.63
CA ARG A 186 -16.63 -20.32 -7.63
C ARG A 186 -15.97 -19.09 -7.01
N ALA A 187 -16.66 -18.39 -6.12
CA ALA A 187 -16.12 -17.25 -5.38
C ALA A 187 -14.86 -17.61 -4.57
N ALA A 188 -14.92 -18.69 -3.78
CA ALA A 188 -13.79 -19.17 -2.99
C ALA A 188 -12.62 -19.66 -3.87
N THR A 189 -12.92 -20.33 -4.98
CA THR A 189 -11.91 -20.80 -5.94
C THR A 189 -11.16 -19.61 -6.57
N ALA A 190 -11.89 -18.56 -6.96
CA ALA A 190 -11.33 -17.36 -7.56
C ALA A 190 -10.47 -16.59 -6.54
N GLU A 191 -10.94 -16.42 -5.30
CA GLU A 191 -10.16 -15.80 -4.23
C GLU A 191 -8.90 -16.59 -3.92
N ALA A 192 -8.97 -17.92 -3.84
CA ALA A 192 -7.80 -18.77 -3.64
C ALA A 192 -6.78 -18.66 -4.77
N ALA A 193 -7.23 -18.51 -6.03
CA ALA A 193 -6.36 -18.30 -7.18
C ALA A 193 -5.66 -16.93 -7.11
N PHE A 194 -6.38 -15.87 -6.74
CA PHE A 194 -5.82 -14.54 -6.52
C PHE A 194 -4.78 -14.55 -5.39
N THR A 195 -5.15 -15.12 -4.25
CA THR A 195 -4.28 -15.23 -3.07
C THR A 195 -3.03 -16.06 -3.34
N ARG A 196 -3.14 -17.13 -4.11
CA ARG A 196 -1.97 -17.95 -4.50
C ARG A 196 -0.96 -17.17 -5.31
N TYR A 197 -1.42 -16.24 -6.13
CA TYR A 197 -0.54 -15.46 -7.01
C TYR A 197 0.01 -14.21 -6.34
N PHE A 198 -0.82 -13.41 -5.66
CA PHE A 198 -0.43 -12.14 -5.06
C PHE A 198 -0.06 -12.22 -3.56
N GLY A 199 -0.35 -13.33 -2.92
CA GLY A 199 -0.16 -13.50 -1.48
C GLY A 199 -1.41 -13.24 -0.67
N ILE A 200 -1.31 -13.49 0.64
CA ILE A 200 -2.38 -13.22 1.60
C ILE A 200 -2.52 -11.72 1.87
N ALA A 201 -3.73 -11.29 2.19
CA ALA A 201 -3.94 -9.90 2.64
C ALA A 201 -3.20 -9.68 3.96
N PRO A 202 -2.41 -8.59 4.09
CA PRO A 202 -1.74 -8.29 5.34
C PRO A 202 -2.78 -7.98 6.43
N ASP A 203 -2.69 -8.67 7.54
CA ASP A 203 -3.50 -8.40 8.72
C ASP A 203 -2.94 -7.21 9.54
N SER A 204 -3.60 -6.88 10.67
CA SER A 204 -3.21 -5.76 11.51
C SER A 204 -1.84 -5.96 12.17
N ASP A 205 -1.47 -7.21 12.49
CA ASP A 205 -0.20 -7.52 13.14
C ASP A 205 0.95 -7.47 12.13
N MET A 206 0.75 -7.98 10.92
CA MET A 206 1.70 -7.84 9.83
C MET A 206 1.94 -6.36 9.48
N ARG A 207 0.87 -5.54 9.39
CA ARG A 207 1.01 -4.09 9.13
C ARG A 207 1.76 -3.38 10.24
N ARG A 208 1.59 -3.80 11.50
CA ARG A 208 2.33 -3.22 12.62
C ARG A 208 3.82 -3.55 12.52
N GLN A 209 4.16 -4.80 12.21
CA GLN A 209 5.55 -5.26 12.06
C GLN A 209 6.27 -4.58 10.87
N THR A 210 5.58 -4.36 9.76
CA THR A 210 6.17 -3.71 8.57
C THR A 210 6.33 -2.19 8.73
N ARG A 211 5.70 -1.59 9.74
CA ARG A 211 5.87 -0.16 10.09
C ARG A 211 6.99 0.10 11.10
N GLU A 212 7.83 -0.88 11.35
CA GLU A 212 8.95 -0.78 12.28
C GLU A 212 10.23 -1.32 11.64
N ASP A 213 11.33 -0.58 11.81
CA ASP A 213 12.67 -1.04 11.44
C ASP A 213 13.17 -2.01 12.53
N VAL A 214 12.73 -3.25 12.46
CA VAL A 214 13.20 -4.31 13.36
C VAL A 214 14.42 -4.99 12.74
N LEU A 215 15.52 -5.01 13.46
CA LEU A 215 16.67 -5.85 13.11
C LEU A 215 16.24 -7.32 13.19
N HIS A 216 16.21 -8.02 12.06
CA HIS A 216 16.05 -9.46 12.05
C HIS A 216 17.32 -10.11 12.61
N VAL A 217 17.33 -10.38 13.91
CA VAL A 217 18.38 -11.17 14.54
C VAL A 217 17.93 -12.63 14.45
N ASN A 218 18.58 -13.41 13.58
CA ASN A 218 18.49 -14.85 13.64
C ASN A 218 19.21 -15.34 14.90
N GLU A 219 18.50 -15.57 15.98
CA GLU A 219 19.03 -16.32 17.12
C GLU A 219 19.23 -17.76 16.65
N VAL A 220 20.48 -18.16 16.48
CA VAL A 220 20.84 -19.56 16.27
C VAL A 220 20.59 -20.27 17.58
N PHE A 221 19.49 -20.99 17.66
CA PHE A 221 19.25 -21.94 18.76
C PHE A 221 20.25 -23.08 18.60
N CYS A 222 21.35 -23.04 19.33
CA CYS A 222 22.20 -24.22 19.53
C CYS A 222 21.54 -25.07 20.63
N PRO A 223 21.14 -26.32 20.32
CA PRO A 223 20.60 -27.24 21.31
C PRO A 223 21.68 -27.69 22.32
#